data_94191ccb343630ac4db6f2563bd84e85
#
_entry.id   94191ccb343630ac4db6f2563bd84e85
#
_cell.length_a   1.000
_cell.length_b   1.000
_cell.length_c   1.000
_cell.angle_alpha   90.00
_cell.angle_beta   90.00
_cell.angle_gamma   90.00
#
_symmetry.space_group_name_H-M   'P 1'
#
loop_
_entity.id
_entity.type
_entity.pdbx_description
1 polymer ?
#
loop_
_entity_poly.entity_id
_entity_poly.type
_entity_poly.pdbx_seq_one_letter_code
_entity_poly.pdbx_strand_id
1 'polypeptide(L)'
;MSNIKEMYVNEVAPALMKQFGYKSVMQIPKLDKVVINVGCSEAIDNSKVIESVVSDIEKITGQHPVVCKAKKSVANFKLREGMPIGVKVTLRGEKMYEFVEKLFNVALPRVRDFHGINGNSFDGRGNYSFGIKEQLIFPEIEYDKIDAVRGMDIAFVTTATTDEEAKALLKALGAPFAN
;
A
#
# COMPACT_ATOMS: atom_id res chain seq x y z
N MET A 1 0.62 10.49 17.96
CA MET A 1 0.20 9.13 17.52
C MET A 1 -0.79 9.31 16.40
N SER A 2 -0.80 8.45 15.38
CA SER A 2 -1.83 8.53 14.34
C SER A 2 -3.20 8.17 14.91
N ASN A 3 -4.24 8.85 14.45
CA ASN A 3 -5.62 8.65 14.90
C ASN A 3 -6.09 7.19 14.66
N ILE A 4 -5.66 6.58 13.56
CA ILE A 4 -5.96 5.16 13.24
C ILE A 4 -5.36 4.18 14.25
N LYS A 5 -4.16 4.46 14.78
CA LYS A 5 -3.56 3.59 15.79
C LYS A 5 -4.33 3.64 17.12
N GLU A 6 -4.77 4.81 17.51
CA GLU A 6 -5.62 4.99 18.70
C GLU A 6 -6.99 4.33 18.49
N MET A 7 -7.60 4.50 17.33
CA MET A 7 -8.85 3.85 16.95
C MET A 7 -8.70 2.32 16.97
N TYR A 8 -7.57 1.77 16.46
CA TYR A 8 -7.31 0.34 16.51
C TYR A 8 -7.33 -0.19 17.97
N VAL A 9 -6.63 0.46 18.89
CA VAL A 9 -6.50 0.01 20.28
C VAL A 9 -7.83 0.14 21.03
N ASN A 10 -8.54 1.27 20.85
CA ASN A 10 -9.69 1.61 21.66
C ASN A 10 -11.00 1.00 21.14
N GLU A 11 -11.15 0.84 19.82
CA GLU A 11 -12.41 0.46 19.19
C GLU A 11 -12.31 -0.84 18.39
N VAL A 12 -11.33 -0.95 17.49
CA VAL A 12 -11.25 -2.05 16.52
C VAL A 12 -10.87 -3.36 17.19
N ALA A 13 -9.86 -3.38 18.03
CA ALA A 13 -9.40 -4.59 18.68
C ALA A 13 -10.48 -5.21 19.61
N PRO A 14 -11.19 -4.45 20.46
CA PRO A 14 -12.30 -4.98 21.25
C PRO A 14 -13.47 -5.49 20.41
N ALA A 15 -13.79 -4.81 19.29
CA ALA A 15 -14.86 -5.21 18.39
C ALA A 15 -14.53 -6.55 17.70
N LEU A 16 -13.33 -6.71 17.17
CA LEU A 16 -12.87 -7.96 16.54
C LEU A 16 -12.80 -9.11 17.53
N MET A 17 -12.40 -8.84 18.79
CA MET A 17 -12.38 -9.86 19.83
C MET A 17 -13.78 -10.42 20.11
N LYS A 18 -14.80 -9.57 20.12
CA LYS A 18 -16.21 -9.98 20.31
C LYS A 18 -16.74 -10.71 19.06
N GLN A 19 -16.41 -10.24 17.87
CA GLN A 19 -16.92 -10.77 16.62
C GLN A 19 -16.41 -12.19 16.33
N PHE A 20 -15.12 -12.44 16.55
CA PHE A 20 -14.46 -13.72 16.24
C PHE A 20 -14.23 -14.61 17.46
N GLY A 21 -14.51 -14.12 18.68
CA GLY A 21 -14.42 -14.92 19.91
C GLY A 21 -12.98 -15.34 20.28
N TYR A 22 -11.99 -14.48 20.05
CA TYR A 22 -10.60 -14.77 20.40
C TYR A 22 -10.42 -14.98 21.92
N LYS A 23 -9.57 -15.97 22.26
CA LYS A 23 -9.25 -16.30 23.66
C LYS A 23 -8.20 -15.39 24.26
N SER A 24 -7.38 -14.77 23.44
CA SER A 24 -6.27 -13.91 23.87
C SER A 24 -6.21 -12.65 23.02
N VAL A 25 -5.85 -11.53 23.63
CA VAL A 25 -5.61 -10.25 22.96
C VAL A 25 -4.52 -10.38 21.86
N MET A 26 -3.57 -11.29 22.03
CA MET A 26 -2.50 -11.53 21.05
C MET A 26 -2.98 -12.22 19.77
N GLN A 27 -4.18 -12.81 19.76
CA GLN A 27 -4.77 -13.44 18.57
C GLN A 27 -5.49 -12.43 17.67
N ILE A 28 -5.79 -11.23 18.17
CA ILE A 28 -6.51 -10.21 17.42
C ILE A 28 -5.66 -9.81 16.20
N PRO A 29 -6.23 -9.82 14.99
CA PRO A 29 -5.51 -9.42 13.79
C PRO A 29 -5.12 -7.94 13.85
N LYS A 30 -3.91 -7.65 13.40
CA LYS A 30 -3.36 -6.30 13.31
C LYS A 30 -2.61 -6.10 11.99
N LEU A 31 -2.40 -4.87 11.58
CA LEU A 31 -1.50 -4.55 10.49
C LEU A 31 -0.04 -4.82 10.90
N ASP A 32 0.66 -5.59 10.11
CA ASP A 32 2.10 -5.85 10.28
C ASP A 32 2.93 -4.87 9.48
N LYS A 33 2.62 -4.72 8.21
CA LYS A 33 3.28 -3.79 7.28
C LYS A 33 2.40 -3.42 6.11
N VAL A 34 2.74 -2.30 5.47
CA VAL A 34 2.22 -1.91 4.16
C VAL A 34 3.39 -1.84 3.19
N VAL A 35 3.25 -2.50 2.05
CA VAL A 35 4.25 -2.51 0.98
C VAL A 35 3.69 -1.76 -0.21
N ILE A 36 4.45 -0.78 -0.69
CA ILE A 36 4.13 -0.03 -1.90
C ILE A 36 5.17 -0.39 -2.95
N ASN A 37 4.73 -0.75 -4.13
CA ASN A 37 5.56 -1.09 -5.27
C ASN A 37 5.17 -0.29 -6.50
N VAL A 38 6.17 0.23 -7.21
CA VAL A 38 5.99 0.89 -8.52
C VAL A 38 6.85 0.17 -9.53
N GLY A 39 6.21 -0.43 -10.53
CA GLY A 39 6.91 -1.03 -11.68
C GLY A 39 7.27 0.06 -12.70
N CYS A 40 8.54 0.12 -13.09
CA CYS A 40 9.07 1.12 -14.00
C CYS A 40 9.71 0.44 -15.21
N SER A 41 8.88 0.00 -16.16
CA SER A 41 9.39 -0.59 -17.42
C SER A 41 10.17 0.41 -18.27
N GLU A 42 9.83 1.68 -18.22
CA GLU A 42 10.50 2.79 -18.91
C GLU A 42 11.96 2.98 -18.46
N ALA A 43 12.30 2.49 -17.27
CA ALA A 43 13.64 2.59 -16.71
C ALA A 43 14.69 1.75 -17.48
N ILE A 44 14.24 0.81 -18.31
CA ILE A 44 15.10 0.04 -19.20
C ILE A 44 15.77 0.95 -20.23
N ASP A 45 15.02 1.91 -20.78
CA ASP A 45 15.50 2.86 -21.78
C ASP A 45 16.06 4.15 -21.13
N ASN A 46 15.49 4.58 -19.99
CA ASN A 46 15.87 5.80 -19.30
C ASN A 46 15.97 5.61 -17.77
N SER A 47 17.19 5.45 -17.27
CA SER A 47 17.44 5.24 -15.84
C SER A 47 17.04 6.42 -14.93
N LYS A 48 16.91 7.65 -15.46
CA LYS A 48 16.49 8.84 -14.70
C LYS A 48 15.05 8.73 -14.20
N VAL A 49 14.22 7.92 -14.85
CA VAL A 49 12.84 7.65 -14.42
C VAL A 49 12.81 7.10 -13.00
N ILE A 50 13.77 6.26 -12.64
CA ILE A 50 13.86 5.69 -11.26
C ILE A 50 14.05 6.79 -10.21
N GLU A 51 14.85 7.80 -10.49
CA GLU A 51 15.12 8.89 -9.56
C GLU A 51 13.85 9.71 -9.30
N SER A 52 13.08 10.00 -10.35
CA SER A 52 11.77 10.65 -10.22
C SER A 52 10.80 9.83 -9.38
N VAL A 53 10.69 8.53 -9.63
CA VAL A 53 9.81 7.64 -8.86
C VAL A 53 10.25 7.51 -7.41
N VAL A 54 11.54 7.43 -7.14
CA VAL A 54 12.11 7.44 -5.77
C VAL A 54 11.69 8.72 -5.04
N SER A 55 11.86 9.88 -5.68
CA SER A 55 11.46 11.17 -5.12
C SER A 55 9.95 11.23 -4.80
N ASP A 56 9.12 10.74 -5.71
CA ASP A 56 7.66 10.74 -5.52
C ASP A 56 7.25 9.84 -4.35
N ILE A 57 7.78 8.62 -4.29
CA ILE A 57 7.49 7.68 -3.19
C ILE A 57 8.02 8.21 -1.85
N GLU A 58 9.17 8.85 -1.85
CA GLU A 58 9.73 9.46 -0.64
C GLU A 58 8.84 10.59 -0.11
N LYS A 59 8.30 11.45 -0.99
CA LYS A 59 7.32 12.49 -0.61
C LYS A 59 6.04 11.90 -0.04
N ILE A 60 5.50 10.85 -0.68
CA ILE A 60 4.27 10.20 -0.27
C ILE A 60 4.41 9.50 1.09
N THR A 61 5.52 8.81 1.32
CA THR A 61 5.67 7.91 2.47
C THR A 61 6.54 8.49 3.60
N GLY A 62 7.32 9.52 3.33
CA GLY A 62 8.31 10.04 4.27
C GLY A 62 9.46 9.07 4.58
N GLN A 63 9.64 8.04 3.72
CA GLN A 63 10.70 7.04 3.86
C GLN A 63 11.38 6.79 2.52
N HIS A 64 12.71 6.74 2.52
CA HIS A 64 13.48 6.46 1.32
C HIS A 64 13.20 5.03 0.82
N PRO A 65 12.75 4.86 -0.44
CA PRO A 65 12.43 3.56 -1.00
C PRO A 65 13.68 2.81 -1.49
N VAL A 66 13.51 1.52 -1.74
CA VAL A 66 14.55 0.66 -2.30
C VAL A 66 14.33 0.48 -3.79
N VAL A 67 15.38 0.68 -4.58
CA VAL A 67 15.38 0.40 -6.02
C VAL A 67 15.49 -1.11 -6.24
N CYS A 68 14.53 -1.68 -6.96
CA CYS A 68 14.49 -3.08 -7.31
C CYS A 68 15.23 -3.32 -8.63
N LYS A 69 16.21 -4.22 -8.62
CA LYS A 69 17.00 -4.60 -9.79
C LYS A 69 16.54 -5.95 -10.34
N ALA A 70 16.68 -6.13 -11.65
CA ALA A 70 16.40 -7.39 -12.33
C ALA A 70 17.31 -8.51 -11.84
N LYS A 71 16.74 -9.67 -11.52
CA LYS A 71 17.47 -10.86 -11.05
C LYS A 71 17.99 -11.73 -12.19
N LYS A 72 17.38 -11.62 -13.37
CA LYS A 72 17.72 -12.41 -14.57
C LYS A 72 17.61 -11.55 -15.81
N SER A 73 18.45 -11.84 -16.80
CA SER A 73 18.33 -11.23 -18.13
C SER A 73 17.20 -11.87 -18.93
N VAL A 74 16.37 -11.07 -19.60
CA VAL A 74 15.27 -11.53 -20.46
C VAL A 74 15.38 -10.78 -21.80
N ALA A 75 15.77 -11.49 -22.85
CA ALA A 75 16.03 -10.90 -24.16
C ALA A 75 14.78 -10.25 -24.78
N ASN A 76 13.60 -10.88 -24.64
CA ASN A 76 12.34 -10.36 -25.18
C ASN A 76 11.96 -8.99 -24.63
N PHE A 77 12.36 -8.68 -23.40
CA PHE A 77 12.12 -7.38 -22.75
C PHE A 77 13.34 -6.45 -22.80
N LYS A 78 14.40 -6.81 -23.53
CA LYS A 78 15.68 -6.07 -23.58
C LYS A 78 16.28 -5.83 -22.19
N LEU A 79 15.95 -6.69 -21.22
CA LEU A 79 16.32 -6.59 -19.83
C LEU A 79 17.61 -7.36 -19.57
N ARG A 80 18.56 -6.72 -18.89
CA ARG A 80 19.78 -7.33 -18.38
C ARG A 80 19.74 -7.43 -16.87
N GLU A 81 20.39 -8.46 -16.34
CA GLU A 81 20.57 -8.61 -14.89
C GLU A 81 21.23 -7.36 -14.27
N GLY A 82 20.71 -6.92 -13.12
CA GLY A 82 21.18 -5.73 -12.43
C GLY A 82 20.56 -4.41 -12.89
N MET A 83 19.79 -4.37 -13.98
CA MET A 83 19.09 -3.15 -14.40
C MET A 83 17.98 -2.79 -13.42
N PRO A 84 17.80 -1.48 -13.07
CA PRO A 84 16.71 -1.05 -12.22
C PRO A 84 15.38 -1.17 -12.97
N ILE A 85 14.39 -1.82 -12.37
CA ILE A 85 13.08 -2.09 -12.98
C ILE A 85 11.89 -1.63 -12.14
N GLY A 86 12.13 -1.19 -10.93
CA GLY A 86 11.05 -0.73 -10.04
C GLY A 86 11.56 -0.16 -8.74
N VAL A 87 10.62 0.35 -7.97
CA VAL A 87 10.88 0.97 -6.67
C VAL A 87 9.90 0.39 -5.66
N LYS A 88 10.39 0.05 -4.47
CA LYS A 88 9.59 -0.54 -3.41
C LYS A 88 9.88 0.13 -2.08
N VAL A 89 8.85 0.34 -1.26
CA VAL A 89 8.98 0.75 0.14
C VAL A 89 8.13 -0.14 1.04
N THR A 90 8.63 -0.42 2.22
CA THR A 90 7.91 -1.16 3.25
C THR A 90 7.74 -0.28 4.48
N LEU A 91 6.50 0.03 4.82
CA LEU A 91 6.14 0.86 5.96
C LEU A 91 5.72 -0.01 7.14
N ARG A 92 6.20 0.34 8.34
CA ARG A 92 5.86 -0.31 9.61
C ARG A 92 5.65 0.74 10.71
N GLY A 93 5.00 0.33 11.79
CA GLY A 93 4.82 1.17 12.96
C GLY A 93 4.03 2.45 12.67
N GLU A 94 4.46 3.58 13.19
CA GLU A 94 3.72 4.85 13.06
C GLU A 94 3.59 5.33 11.63
N LYS A 95 4.66 5.28 10.84
CA LYS A 95 4.64 5.66 9.41
C LYS A 95 3.62 4.84 8.61
N MET A 96 3.44 3.57 8.95
CA MET A 96 2.42 2.72 8.33
C MET A 96 1.02 3.23 8.63
N TYR A 97 0.71 3.51 9.89
CA TYR A 97 -0.62 4.00 10.28
C TYR A 97 -0.93 5.40 9.71
N GLU A 98 0.04 6.30 9.69
CA GLU A 98 -0.07 7.62 9.06
C GLU A 98 -0.35 7.51 7.55
N PHE A 99 0.36 6.60 6.87
CA PHE A 99 0.12 6.34 5.46
C PHE A 99 -1.27 5.78 5.21
N VAL A 100 -1.73 4.81 6.02
CA VAL A 100 -3.07 4.22 5.91
C VAL A 100 -4.17 5.26 6.13
N GLU A 101 -4.00 6.11 7.14
CA GLU A 101 -4.92 7.22 7.43
C GLU A 101 -5.05 8.17 6.24
N LYS A 102 -3.92 8.60 5.71
CA LYS A 102 -3.88 9.47 4.52
C LYS A 102 -4.49 8.79 3.30
N LEU A 103 -4.19 7.52 3.08
CA LEU A 103 -4.70 6.75 1.96
C LEU A 103 -6.23 6.66 1.98
N PHE A 104 -6.83 6.27 3.11
CA PHE A 104 -8.27 6.06 3.21
C PHE A 104 -9.07 7.36 3.26
N ASN A 105 -8.58 8.36 3.98
CA ASN A 105 -9.32 9.59 4.23
C ASN A 105 -9.08 10.68 3.18
N VAL A 106 -7.91 10.71 2.55
CA VAL A 106 -7.52 11.80 1.65
C VAL A 106 -7.30 11.33 0.22
N ALA A 107 -6.50 10.27 0.01
CA ALA A 107 -6.08 9.87 -1.32
C ALA A 107 -7.20 9.13 -2.09
N LEU A 108 -7.82 8.11 -1.51
CA LEU A 108 -8.86 7.33 -2.19
C LEU A 108 -10.09 8.17 -2.60
N PRO A 109 -10.61 9.11 -1.78
CA PRO A 109 -11.71 9.97 -2.20
C PRO A 109 -11.39 10.87 -3.40
N ARG A 110 -10.10 11.10 -3.70
CA ARG A 110 -9.64 11.91 -4.85
C ARG A 110 -9.51 11.10 -6.13
N VAL A 111 -9.65 9.78 -6.08
CA VAL A 111 -9.66 8.92 -7.27
C VAL A 111 -10.88 9.27 -8.12
N ARG A 112 -10.67 9.48 -9.44
CA ARG A 112 -11.76 9.74 -10.38
C ARG A 112 -12.71 8.53 -10.42
N ASP A 113 -14.03 8.78 -10.33
CA ASP A 113 -15.09 7.76 -10.36
C ASP A 113 -14.87 6.66 -9.32
N PHE A 114 -14.50 7.06 -8.10
CA PHE A 114 -14.25 6.12 -7.02
C PHE A 114 -15.55 5.51 -6.49
N HIS A 115 -15.69 4.18 -6.62
CA HIS A 115 -16.82 3.39 -6.14
C HIS A 115 -16.47 2.43 -5.00
N GLY A 116 -15.29 2.56 -4.43
CA GLY A 116 -14.76 1.66 -3.42
C GLY A 116 -13.66 0.74 -3.95
N ILE A 117 -12.91 0.15 -3.03
CA ILE A 117 -11.86 -0.84 -3.34
C ILE A 117 -12.48 -2.25 -3.43
N ASN A 118 -11.91 -3.11 -4.28
CA ASN A 118 -12.42 -4.46 -4.48
C ASN A 118 -12.31 -5.28 -3.18
N GLY A 119 -13.44 -5.79 -2.70
CA GLY A 119 -13.50 -6.60 -1.48
C GLY A 119 -13.03 -8.05 -1.62
N ASN A 120 -12.57 -8.49 -2.81
CA ASN A 120 -12.18 -9.87 -3.10
C ASN A 120 -10.68 -10.02 -3.46
N SER A 121 -9.87 -8.97 -3.27
CA SER A 121 -8.44 -8.99 -3.61
C SER A 121 -7.56 -9.47 -2.45
N PHE A 122 -7.99 -10.53 -1.77
CA PHE A 122 -7.25 -11.20 -0.70
C PHE A 122 -6.51 -12.41 -1.25
N ASP A 123 -5.42 -12.81 -0.58
CA ASP A 123 -4.53 -13.91 -0.99
C ASP A 123 -4.85 -15.27 -0.37
N GLY A 124 -5.92 -15.39 0.41
CA GLY A 124 -6.31 -16.60 1.16
C GLY A 124 -5.64 -16.72 2.53
N ARG A 125 -4.75 -15.79 2.90
CA ARG A 125 -4.00 -15.78 4.17
C ARG A 125 -4.14 -14.47 4.95
N GLY A 126 -5.16 -13.69 4.64
CA GLY A 126 -5.42 -12.43 5.33
C GLY A 126 -4.58 -11.23 4.87
N ASN A 127 -3.93 -11.29 3.71
CA ASN A 127 -3.29 -10.14 3.09
C ASN A 127 -4.17 -9.58 1.98
N TYR A 128 -4.14 -8.26 1.82
CA TYR A 128 -4.95 -7.55 0.83
C TYR A 128 -4.07 -6.71 -0.07
N SER A 129 -4.35 -6.71 -1.37
CA SER A 129 -3.63 -5.86 -2.32
C SER A 129 -4.56 -5.21 -3.32
N PHE A 130 -4.24 -3.99 -3.71
CA PHE A 130 -4.92 -3.28 -4.80
C PHE A 130 -3.98 -2.31 -5.51
N GLY A 131 -4.30 -2.00 -6.76
CA GLY A 131 -3.55 -1.04 -7.57
C GLY A 131 -4.22 0.32 -7.61
N ILE A 132 -3.41 1.36 -7.58
CA ILE A 132 -3.78 2.74 -7.85
C ILE A 132 -3.22 3.11 -9.23
N LYS A 133 -4.03 3.73 -10.08
CA LYS A 133 -3.62 4.06 -11.46
C LYS A 133 -2.77 5.32 -11.54
N GLU A 134 -2.95 6.25 -10.61
CA GLU A 134 -2.35 7.58 -10.66
C GLU A 134 -1.78 8.00 -9.30
N GLN A 135 -0.50 8.41 -9.24
CA GLN A 135 0.11 8.94 -8.01
C GLN A 135 -0.43 10.33 -7.62
N LEU A 136 -1.12 11.01 -8.52
CA LEU A 136 -1.68 12.35 -8.32
C LEU A 136 -2.78 12.43 -7.26
N ILE A 137 -3.32 11.30 -6.84
CA ILE A 137 -4.31 11.25 -5.75
C ILE A 137 -3.71 11.69 -4.41
N PHE A 138 -2.39 11.58 -4.26
CA PHE A 138 -1.69 12.03 -3.05
C PHE A 138 -1.46 13.54 -3.10
N PRO A 139 -1.81 14.29 -2.03
CA PRO A 139 -1.71 15.75 -2.02
C PRO A 139 -0.26 16.26 -2.08
N GLU A 140 0.72 15.44 -1.72
CA GLU A 140 2.13 15.78 -1.75
C GLU A 140 2.71 15.82 -3.15
N ILE A 141 2.01 15.26 -4.13
CA ILE A 141 2.44 15.20 -5.53
C ILE A 141 1.77 16.33 -6.31
N GLU A 142 2.59 17.24 -6.82
CA GLU A 142 2.15 18.35 -7.67
C GLU A 142 2.22 17.94 -9.15
N TYR A 143 1.13 18.21 -9.88
CA TYR A 143 1.02 17.86 -11.31
C TYR A 143 2.16 18.45 -12.16
N ASP A 144 2.57 19.67 -11.86
CA ASP A 144 3.59 20.38 -12.65
C ASP A 144 5.02 19.86 -12.43
N LYS A 145 5.23 19.01 -11.42
CA LYS A 145 6.56 18.50 -11.02
C LYS A 145 6.79 17.03 -11.35
N ILE A 146 5.81 16.36 -11.95
CA ILE A 146 5.93 14.96 -12.32
C ILE A 146 6.37 14.80 -13.78
N ASP A 147 7.17 13.77 -14.06
CA ASP A 147 7.56 13.43 -15.43
C ASP A 147 6.43 12.74 -16.18
N ALA A 148 5.77 11.79 -15.52
CA ALA A 148 4.68 11.02 -16.08
C ALA A 148 3.72 10.53 -14.98
N VAL A 149 2.47 10.27 -15.36
CA VAL A 149 1.49 9.63 -14.48
C VAL A 149 1.83 8.15 -14.38
N ARG A 150 2.02 7.66 -13.14
CA ARG A 150 2.35 6.26 -12.86
C ARG A 150 1.44 5.71 -11.79
N GLY A 151 1.09 4.43 -11.99
CA GLY A 151 0.37 3.66 -10.99
C GLY A 151 1.31 3.05 -9.95
N MET A 152 0.71 2.55 -8.88
CA MET A 152 1.41 1.82 -7.83
C MET A 152 0.53 0.72 -7.26
N ASP A 153 1.17 -0.35 -6.80
CA ASP A 153 0.51 -1.44 -6.09
C ASP A 153 0.74 -1.27 -4.59
N ILE A 154 -0.34 -1.39 -3.83
CA ILE A 154 -0.31 -1.29 -2.36
C ILE A 154 -0.77 -2.62 -1.79
N ALA A 155 0.07 -3.24 -0.97
CA ALA A 155 -0.22 -4.48 -0.28
C ALA A 155 -0.25 -4.26 1.24
N PHE A 156 -1.36 -4.63 1.86
CA PHE A 156 -1.55 -4.67 3.30
C PHE A 156 -1.25 -6.08 3.80
N VAL A 157 -0.23 -6.21 4.62
CA VAL A 157 0.11 -7.48 5.28
C VAL A 157 -0.40 -7.41 6.71
N THR A 158 -1.24 -8.37 7.06
CA THR A 158 -1.85 -8.47 8.38
C THR A 158 -1.40 -9.73 9.10
N THR A 159 -1.68 -9.81 10.38
CA THR A 159 -1.47 -11.03 11.19
C THR A 159 -2.70 -11.95 11.21
N ALA A 160 -3.75 -11.61 10.44
CA ALA A 160 -4.94 -12.45 10.30
C ALA A 160 -4.59 -13.81 9.68
N THR A 161 -5.32 -14.84 10.07
CA THR A 161 -5.17 -16.19 9.51
C THR A 161 -6.12 -16.44 8.34
N THR A 162 -7.23 -15.71 8.30
CA THR A 162 -8.26 -15.82 7.26
C THR A 162 -8.54 -14.48 6.60
N ASP A 163 -9.05 -14.51 5.37
CA ASP A 163 -9.41 -13.31 4.63
C ASP A 163 -10.60 -12.57 5.26
N GLU A 164 -11.50 -13.29 5.92
CA GLU A 164 -12.64 -12.71 6.64
C GLU A 164 -12.20 -11.84 7.81
N GLU A 165 -11.24 -12.32 8.60
CA GLU A 165 -10.64 -11.56 9.70
C GLU A 165 -9.92 -10.30 9.19
N ALA A 166 -9.15 -10.44 8.10
CA ALA A 166 -8.44 -9.31 7.50
C ALA A 166 -9.41 -8.27 6.92
N LYS A 167 -10.48 -8.73 6.25
CA LYS A 167 -11.53 -7.84 5.72
C LYS A 167 -12.25 -7.08 6.83
N ALA A 168 -12.58 -7.76 7.93
CA ALA A 168 -13.18 -7.12 9.09
C ALA A 168 -12.24 -6.09 9.72
N LEU A 169 -10.94 -6.40 9.84
CA LEU A 169 -9.92 -5.48 10.32
C LEU A 169 -9.81 -4.23 9.44
N LEU A 170 -9.64 -4.39 8.14
CA LEU A 170 -9.49 -3.27 7.21
C LEU A 170 -10.76 -2.41 7.16
N LYS A 171 -11.94 -3.04 7.17
CA LYS A 171 -13.23 -2.33 7.21
C LYS A 171 -13.37 -1.49 8.49
N ALA A 172 -12.99 -2.04 9.63
CA ALA A 172 -13.01 -1.34 10.91
C ALA A 172 -11.99 -0.18 10.97
N LEU A 173 -10.88 -0.27 10.23
CA LEU A 173 -9.90 0.82 10.06
C LEU A 173 -10.34 1.88 9.05
N GLY A 174 -11.52 1.74 8.45
CA GLY A 174 -12.08 2.73 7.53
C GLY A 174 -11.82 2.45 6.05
N ALA A 175 -11.39 1.24 5.66
CA ALA A 175 -11.20 0.90 4.25
C ALA A 175 -12.55 0.94 3.50
N PRO A 176 -12.67 1.75 2.43
CA PRO A 176 -13.90 1.93 1.67
C PRO A 176 -14.09 0.80 0.65
N PHE A 177 -14.51 -0.38 1.11
CA PHE A 177 -14.83 -1.48 0.22
C PHE A 177 -16.08 -1.19 -0.62
N ALA A 178 -16.05 -1.56 -1.90
CA ALA A 178 -17.23 -1.57 -2.75
C ALA A 178 -18.24 -2.59 -2.22
N ASN A 179 -19.53 -2.23 -2.26
CA ASN A 179 -20.64 -3.09 -1.87
C ASN A 179 -20.88 -4.20 -2.91
#